data_853a4caed8cc5270f1c080a1a64e7bc6
#
_entry.id   853a4caed8cc5270f1c080a1a64e7bc6
#
_cell.length_a   1.000
_cell.length_b   1.000
_cell.length_c   1.000
_cell.angle_alpha   90.00
_cell.angle_beta   90.00
_cell.angle_gamma   90.00
#
_symmetry.space_group_name_H-M   'P 1'
#
loop_
_entity.id
_entity.type
_entity.pdbx_description
1 polymer ?
#
loop_
_entity_poly.entity_id
_entity_poly.type
_entity_poly.pdbx_seq_one_letter_code
_entity_poly.pdbx_strand_id
1 'polypeptide(L)'
;TATIYNGFMRKAKPGFMLNHIGIYLIIWAALFGSPDVSRSRMIVGYGHPQKMAYSSDGKVISLPFEVTLTDFHIDYYSDSISPRQFTSDIIVDGKAMSVSVNNPCSAQGYTLYQDSYDWEAHQYTVLQVVSDPWLPVVFLGMTLLALGSVLLLFGRWKARFVIPVTLLLTIVFTMLTVAKINFGTLMPALRSWWFVPHLFIYMIAYSLMALALVIWIAASLKKR
;
A
#
# COMPACT_ATOMS: atom_id res chain seq x y z
N THR A 1 4.21 22.19 -17.26
CA THR A 1 4.64 22.73 -18.59
C THR A 1 6.03 23.34 -18.53
N ALA A 2 6.30 24.34 -17.66
CA ALA A 2 7.62 25.00 -17.57
C ALA A 2 8.75 24.03 -17.16
N THR A 3 8.51 23.08 -16.28
CA THR A 3 9.51 22.09 -15.83
C THR A 3 9.89 21.12 -16.94
N ILE A 4 8.91 20.66 -17.73
CA ILE A 4 9.14 19.78 -18.86
C ILE A 4 9.88 20.51 -19.98
N TYR A 5 9.46 21.75 -20.27
CA TYR A 5 10.11 22.60 -21.26
C TYR A 5 11.58 22.90 -20.91
N ASN A 6 11.85 23.33 -19.69
CA ASN A 6 13.21 23.57 -19.21
C ASN A 6 14.06 22.28 -19.15
N GLY A 7 13.44 21.15 -18.86
CA GLY A 7 14.08 19.83 -18.87
C GLY A 7 14.53 19.41 -20.26
N PHE A 8 13.69 19.59 -21.25
CA PHE A 8 13.98 19.27 -22.65
C PHE A 8 15.04 20.21 -23.25
N MET A 9 14.96 21.51 -22.96
CA MET A 9 15.84 22.54 -23.53
C MET A 9 17.20 22.64 -22.84
N ARG A 10 17.35 22.21 -21.58
CA ARG A 10 18.59 22.35 -20.78
C ARG A 10 19.33 21.04 -20.49
N LYS A 11 19.14 19.96 -21.27
CA LYS A 11 19.73 18.64 -20.99
C LYS A 11 19.48 18.21 -19.53
N ALA A 12 18.24 18.20 -19.11
CA ALA A 12 17.88 17.79 -17.75
C ALA A 12 18.38 16.37 -17.47
N LYS A 13 18.90 16.17 -16.26
CA LYS A 13 19.37 14.85 -15.84
C LYS A 13 18.20 13.85 -15.86
N PRO A 14 18.39 12.63 -16.33
CA PRO A 14 17.32 11.63 -16.44
C PRO A 14 16.55 11.42 -15.12
N GLY A 15 17.26 11.36 -13.99
CA GLY A 15 16.61 11.21 -12.68
C GLY A 15 15.67 12.36 -12.32
N PHE A 16 16.01 13.59 -12.71
CA PHE A 16 15.12 14.74 -12.51
C PHE A 16 13.84 14.61 -13.34
N MET A 17 13.96 14.21 -14.60
CA MET A 17 12.81 14.02 -15.48
C MET A 17 11.89 12.91 -14.99
N LEU A 18 12.45 11.76 -14.63
CA LEU A 18 11.69 10.62 -14.12
C LEU A 18 10.90 10.98 -12.84
N ASN A 19 11.54 11.69 -11.89
CA ASN A 19 10.85 12.14 -10.68
C ASN A 19 9.66 13.04 -10.99
N HIS A 20 9.82 14.01 -11.87
CA HIS A 20 8.74 14.95 -12.18
C HIS A 20 7.62 14.28 -12.97
N ILE A 21 7.95 13.41 -13.94
CA ILE A 21 6.94 12.63 -14.67
C ILE A 21 6.19 11.72 -13.69
N GLY A 22 6.92 11.02 -12.80
CA GLY A 22 6.31 10.15 -11.79
C GLY A 22 5.32 10.90 -10.88
N ILE A 23 5.73 12.07 -10.35
CA ILE A 23 4.83 12.91 -9.53
C ILE A 23 3.62 13.37 -10.34
N TYR A 24 3.80 13.82 -11.58
CA TYR A 24 2.70 14.26 -12.43
C TYR A 24 1.69 13.14 -12.68
N LEU A 25 2.15 11.92 -12.95
CA LEU A 25 1.26 10.76 -13.16
C LEU A 25 0.47 10.43 -11.90
N ILE A 26 1.08 10.47 -10.70
CA ILE A 26 0.40 10.21 -9.44
C ILE A 26 -0.67 11.29 -9.18
N ILE A 27 -0.31 12.57 -9.32
CA ILE A 27 -1.25 13.68 -9.14
C ILE A 27 -2.38 13.61 -10.16
N TRP A 28 -2.07 13.32 -11.42
CA TRP A 28 -3.07 13.17 -12.47
C TRP A 28 -4.05 12.04 -12.17
N ALA A 29 -3.54 10.86 -11.80
CA ALA A 29 -4.39 9.73 -11.40
C ALA A 29 -5.25 10.05 -10.18
N ALA A 30 -4.71 10.77 -9.19
CA ALA A 30 -5.47 11.17 -8.01
C ALA A 30 -6.60 12.18 -8.34
N LEU A 31 -6.34 13.16 -9.21
CA LEU A 31 -7.32 14.19 -9.55
C LEU A 31 -8.41 13.69 -10.51
N PHE A 32 -8.03 12.94 -11.53
CA PHE A 32 -8.95 12.50 -12.57
C PHE A 32 -9.47 11.09 -12.35
N GLY A 33 -8.76 10.24 -11.61
CA GLY A 33 -9.15 8.87 -11.32
C GLY A 33 -10.08 8.73 -10.11
N SER A 34 -10.09 9.70 -9.19
CA SER A 34 -10.90 9.61 -7.96
C SER A 34 -12.40 9.34 -8.21
N PRO A 35 -13.07 9.92 -9.23
CA PRO A 35 -14.46 9.62 -9.54
C PRO A 35 -14.69 8.19 -10.04
N ASP A 36 -13.69 7.55 -10.63
CA ASP A 36 -13.79 6.21 -11.22
C ASP A 36 -13.56 5.10 -10.19
N VAL A 37 -13.07 5.46 -8.99
CA VAL A 37 -12.85 4.50 -7.89
C VAL A 37 -14.19 4.14 -7.27
N SER A 38 -14.56 2.88 -7.36
CA SER A 38 -15.74 2.33 -6.68
C SER A 38 -15.35 1.52 -5.46
N ARG A 39 -15.97 1.81 -4.33
CA ARG A 39 -15.81 1.05 -3.08
C ARG A 39 -17.20 0.69 -2.54
N SER A 40 -17.43 -0.59 -2.35
CA SER A 40 -18.66 -1.10 -1.80
C SER A 40 -18.41 -2.25 -0.84
N ARG A 41 -19.39 -2.60 -0.02
CA ARG A 41 -19.36 -3.73 0.90
C ARG A 41 -20.38 -4.76 0.49
N MET A 42 -20.01 -6.03 0.51
CA MET A 42 -20.85 -7.16 0.21
C MET A 42 -20.94 -8.05 1.44
N ILE A 43 -22.17 -8.36 1.86
CA ILE A 43 -22.43 -9.33 2.92
C ILE A 43 -22.68 -10.68 2.26
N VAL A 44 -21.86 -11.67 2.57
CA VAL A 44 -21.91 -13.00 1.94
C VAL A 44 -22.16 -14.05 3.02
N GLY A 45 -23.32 -14.70 2.95
CA GLY A 45 -23.69 -15.80 3.84
C GLY A 45 -23.27 -17.16 3.29
N TYR A 46 -23.24 -18.17 4.17
CA TYR A 46 -22.93 -19.55 3.79
C TYR A 46 -23.93 -20.09 2.76
N GLY A 47 -23.40 -20.63 1.65
CA GLY A 47 -24.17 -21.33 0.62
C GLY A 47 -25.15 -20.44 -0.16
N HIS A 48 -25.22 -19.15 0.10
CA HIS A 48 -26.10 -18.21 -0.58
C HIS A 48 -25.31 -17.35 -1.57
N PRO A 49 -25.54 -17.52 -2.91
CA PRO A 49 -24.93 -16.67 -3.91
C PRO A 49 -25.39 -15.22 -3.75
N GLN A 50 -24.42 -14.29 -3.76
CA GLN A 50 -24.70 -12.87 -3.63
C GLN A 50 -24.05 -12.09 -4.77
N LYS A 51 -24.83 -11.16 -5.36
CA LYS A 51 -24.37 -10.20 -6.39
C LYS A 51 -24.47 -8.75 -5.95
N MET A 52 -25.18 -8.50 -4.85
CA MET A 52 -25.45 -7.15 -4.41
C MET A 52 -24.37 -6.66 -3.45
N ALA A 53 -23.84 -5.47 -3.70
CA ALA A 53 -22.95 -4.76 -2.83
C ALA A 53 -23.52 -3.38 -2.50
N TYR A 54 -23.15 -2.84 -1.35
CA TYR A 54 -23.64 -1.57 -0.82
C TYR A 54 -22.51 -0.55 -0.79
N SER A 55 -22.72 0.56 -1.47
CA SER A 55 -21.78 1.70 -1.41
C SER A 55 -21.92 2.44 -0.07
N SER A 56 -20.94 3.24 0.29
CA SER A 56 -20.94 4.05 1.52
C SER A 56 -22.09 5.05 1.61
N ASP A 57 -22.68 5.45 0.47
CA ASP A 57 -23.85 6.33 0.37
C ASP A 57 -25.18 5.56 0.40
N GLY A 58 -25.16 4.25 0.67
CA GLY A 58 -26.34 3.39 0.80
C GLY A 58 -26.90 2.89 -0.54
N LYS A 59 -26.28 3.22 -1.66
CA LYS A 59 -26.71 2.69 -2.96
C LYS A 59 -26.37 1.22 -3.11
N VAL A 60 -27.31 0.47 -3.67
CA VAL A 60 -27.10 -0.94 -4.03
C VAL A 60 -26.47 -1.02 -5.41
N ILE A 61 -25.39 -1.75 -5.51
CA ILE A 61 -24.63 -1.98 -6.75
C ILE A 61 -24.72 -3.47 -7.07
N SER A 62 -25.16 -3.82 -8.28
CA SER A 62 -25.10 -5.18 -8.76
C SER A 62 -23.73 -5.44 -9.40
N LEU A 63 -23.00 -6.42 -8.89
CA LEU A 63 -21.72 -6.83 -9.45
C LEU A 63 -21.89 -7.76 -10.66
N PRO A 64 -20.91 -7.82 -11.56
CA PRO A 64 -20.97 -8.69 -12.74
C PRO A 64 -20.76 -10.17 -12.42
N PHE A 65 -20.40 -10.52 -11.18
CA PHE A 65 -20.12 -11.87 -10.70
C PHE A 65 -20.92 -12.20 -9.43
N GLU A 66 -21.03 -13.49 -9.15
CA GLU A 66 -21.62 -14.02 -7.91
C GLU A 66 -20.53 -14.46 -6.94
N VAL A 67 -20.76 -14.20 -5.64
CA VAL A 67 -19.88 -14.65 -4.56
C VAL A 67 -20.70 -15.50 -3.59
N THR A 68 -20.20 -16.69 -3.26
CA THR A 68 -20.79 -17.59 -2.27
C THR A 68 -19.75 -17.91 -1.22
N LEU A 69 -20.07 -17.80 0.06
CA LEU A 69 -19.20 -18.22 1.17
C LEU A 69 -19.31 -19.73 1.34
N THR A 70 -18.19 -20.42 1.33
CA THR A 70 -18.12 -21.87 1.57
C THR A 70 -17.59 -22.18 2.97
N ASP A 71 -16.60 -21.42 3.45
CA ASP A 71 -16.08 -21.58 4.81
C ASP A 71 -15.53 -20.25 5.31
N PHE A 72 -15.53 -20.10 6.64
CA PHE A 72 -14.92 -18.97 7.33
C PHE A 72 -14.22 -19.45 8.59
N HIS A 73 -12.95 -19.13 8.73
CA HIS A 73 -12.19 -19.54 9.89
C HIS A 73 -11.30 -18.41 10.42
N ILE A 74 -11.04 -18.48 11.73
CA ILE A 74 -10.20 -17.56 12.46
C ILE A 74 -9.04 -18.33 13.04
N ASP A 75 -7.83 -17.96 12.66
CA ASP A 75 -6.63 -18.42 13.33
C ASP A 75 -6.36 -17.55 14.55
N TYR A 76 -6.04 -18.17 15.66
CA TYR A 76 -5.65 -17.48 16.89
C TYR A 76 -4.16 -17.62 17.17
N TYR A 77 -3.61 -16.71 17.96
CA TYR A 77 -2.31 -16.91 18.58
C TYR A 77 -2.37 -17.98 19.67
N SER A 78 -1.21 -18.35 20.22
CA SER A 78 -1.11 -19.35 21.30
C SER A 78 -1.85 -18.96 22.60
N ASP A 79 -2.21 -17.67 22.75
CA ASP A 79 -3.05 -17.19 23.85
C ASP A 79 -4.54 -17.55 23.69
N SER A 80 -4.94 -18.05 22.51
CA SER A 80 -6.32 -18.43 22.13
C SER A 80 -7.37 -17.31 22.25
N ILE A 81 -6.94 -16.07 22.43
CA ILE A 81 -7.82 -14.89 22.60
C ILE A 81 -7.59 -13.92 21.44
N SER A 82 -6.33 -13.68 21.10
CA SER A 82 -5.97 -12.70 20.08
C SER A 82 -6.06 -13.30 18.67
N PRO A 83 -6.91 -12.78 17.78
CA PRO A 83 -6.99 -13.29 16.43
C PRO A 83 -5.71 -13.00 15.65
N ARG A 84 -5.21 -14.01 14.97
CA ARG A 84 -4.01 -13.97 14.15
C ARG A 84 -4.32 -13.70 12.69
N GLN A 85 -5.42 -14.29 12.18
CA GLN A 85 -5.85 -14.17 10.80
C GLN A 85 -7.35 -14.46 10.69
N PHE A 86 -8.00 -13.82 9.73
CA PHE A 86 -9.37 -14.11 9.29
C PHE A 86 -9.32 -14.54 7.84
N THR A 87 -9.98 -15.63 7.51
CA THR A 87 -10.01 -16.17 6.16
C THR A 87 -11.42 -16.57 5.79
N SER A 88 -11.86 -16.09 4.62
CA SER A 88 -13.11 -16.48 3.97
C SER A 88 -12.78 -17.31 2.73
N ASP A 89 -13.21 -18.54 2.68
CA ASP A 89 -13.18 -19.36 1.48
C ASP A 89 -14.49 -19.13 0.70
N ILE A 90 -14.34 -18.67 -0.54
CA ILE A 90 -15.44 -18.23 -1.37
C ILE A 90 -15.39 -18.90 -2.74
N ILE A 91 -16.56 -19.00 -3.36
CA ILE A 91 -16.69 -19.34 -4.78
C ILE A 91 -17.12 -18.09 -5.53
N VAL A 92 -16.33 -17.69 -6.52
CA VAL A 92 -16.65 -16.57 -7.42
C VAL A 92 -16.88 -17.13 -8.83
N ASP A 93 -18.08 -17.03 -9.34
CA ASP A 93 -18.49 -17.59 -10.65
C ASP A 93 -18.04 -19.05 -10.84
N GLY A 94 -18.21 -19.89 -9.82
CA GLY A 94 -17.81 -21.29 -9.83
C GLY A 94 -16.32 -21.57 -9.58
N LYS A 95 -15.49 -20.54 -9.41
CA LYS A 95 -14.07 -20.67 -9.10
C LYS A 95 -13.84 -20.51 -7.59
N ALA A 96 -13.23 -21.51 -6.97
CA ALA A 96 -12.84 -21.43 -5.54
C ALA A 96 -11.66 -20.45 -5.36
N MET A 97 -11.80 -19.56 -4.40
CA MET A 97 -10.82 -18.55 -4.01
C MET A 97 -10.83 -18.39 -2.50
N SER A 98 -9.70 -17.98 -1.93
CA SER A 98 -9.57 -17.67 -0.50
C SER A 98 -9.22 -16.18 -0.34
N VAL A 99 -9.91 -15.50 0.56
CA VAL A 99 -9.68 -14.10 0.90
C VAL A 99 -9.35 -14.01 2.37
N SER A 100 -8.23 -13.41 2.68
CA SER A 100 -7.85 -13.17 4.07
C SER A 100 -7.31 -11.76 4.28
N VAL A 101 -7.12 -11.35 5.52
CA VAL A 101 -6.54 -10.03 5.83
C VAL A 101 -5.15 -9.94 5.20
N ASN A 102 -4.92 -8.89 4.41
CA ASN A 102 -3.70 -8.65 3.61
C ASN A 102 -3.46 -9.62 2.43
N ASN A 103 -4.42 -10.49 2.11
CA ASN A 103 -4.34 -11.36 0.95
C ASN A 103 -5.69 -11.32 0.19
N PRO A 104 -5.97 -10.22 -0.52
CA PRO A 104 -7.19 -10.07 -1.30
C PRO A 104 -7.16 -10.97 -2.53
N CYS A 105 -8.34 -11.25 -3.08
CA CYS A 105 -8.46 -11.87 -4.39
C CYS A 105 -9.04 -10.89 -5.42
N SER A 106 -8.86 -11.19 -6.70
CA SER A 106 -9.36 -10.35 -7.79
C SER A 106 -10.27 -11.15 -8.73
N ALA A 107 -11.39 -10.53 -9.12
CA ALA A 107 -12.35 -11.08 -10.06
C ALA A 107 -12.90 -9.98 -10.94
N GLN A 108 -12.88 -10.18 -12.27
CA GLN A 108 -13.48 -9.29 -13.28
C GLN A 108 -13.18 -7.79 -13.11
N GLY A 109 -11.94 -7.43 -12.74
CA GLY A 109 -11.51 -6.03 -12.53
C GLY A 109 -11.84 -5.43 -11.15
N TYR A 110 -12.42 -6.24 -10.27
CA TYR A 110 -12.62 -5.91 -8.86
C TYR A 110 -11.65 -6.65 -7.97
N THR A 111 -11.30 -6.03 -6.85
CA THR A 111 -10.49 -6.65 -5.79
C THR A 111 -11.36 -6.80 -4.54
N LEU A 112 -11.41 -8.01 -4.00
CA LEU A 112 -12.19 -8.40 -2.84
C LEU A 112 -11.25 -8.48 -1.63
N TYR A 113 -11.53 -7.67 -0.61
CA TYR A 113 -10.77 -7.63 0.64
C TYR A 113 -11.62 -8.17 1.78
N GLN A 114 -11.02 -8.86 2.73
CA GLN A 114 -11.66 -9.22 4.00
C GLN A 114 -11.83 -7.94 4.84
N ASP A 115 -13.09 -7.52 5.08
CA ASP A 115 -13.42 -6.32 5.85
C ASP A 115 -13.82 -6.67 7.30
N SER A 116 -14.88 -7.43 7.45
CA SER A 116 -15.40 -7.86 8.75
C SER A 116 -16.16 -9.20 8.63
N TYR A 117 -16.77 -9.64 9.72
CA TYR A 117 -17.56 -10.85 9.78
C TYR A 117 -18.60 -10.79 10.90
N ASP A 118 -19.51 -11.74 10.93
CA ASP A 118 -20.47 -11.92 12.03
C ASP A 118 -19.74 -12.38 13.30
N TRP A 119 -19.65 -11.51 14.27
CA TRP A 119 -18.91 -11.72 15.50
C TRP A 119 -19.55 -12.76 16.44
N GLU A 120 -20.89 -12.87 16.39
CA GLU A 120 -21.62 -13.71 17.32
C GLU A 120 -21.86 -15.12 16.78
N ALA A 121 -22.40 -15.22 15.57
CA ALA A 121 -22.84 -16.50 15.02
C ALA A 121 -21.92 -17.05 13.90
N HIS A 122 -20.96 -16.25 13.40
CA HIS A 122 -20.06 -16.57 12.28
C HIS A 122 -20.82 -17.03 11.01
N GLN A 123 -22.04 -16.52 10.78
CA GLN A 123 -22.90 -16.95 9.68
C GLN A 123 -22.65 -16.25 8.35
N TYR A 124 -21.95 -15.11 8.39
CA TYR A 124 -21.62 -14.35 7.19
C TYR A 124 -20.26 -13.66 7.31
N THR A 125 -19.67 -13.39 6.18
CA THR A 125 -18.51 -12.51 6.04
C THR A 125 -18.88 -11.23 5.33
N VAL A 126 -18.15 -10.17 5.60
CA VAL A 126 -18.28 -8.89 4.88
C VAL A 126 -17.02 -8.67 4.07
N LEU A 127 -17.17 -8.57 2.76
CA LEU A 127 -16.09 -8.31 1.83
C LEU A 127 -16.17 -6.86 1.34
N GLN A 128 -15.07 -6.14 1.39
CA GLN A 128 -14.95 -4.87 0.69
C GLN A 128 -14.60 -5.14 -0.77
N VAL A 129 -15.42 -4.63 -1.68
CA VAL A 129 -15.25 -4.76 -3.13
C VAL A 129 -14.76 -3.43 -3.68
N VAL A 130 -13.59 -3.43 -4.28
CA VAL A 130 -12.94 -2.22 -4.80
C VAL A 130 -12.67 -2.38 -6.29
N SER A 131 -13.04 -1.38 -7.08
CA SER A 131 -12.59 -1.22 -8.46
C SER A 131 -11.84 0.09 -8.58
N ASP A 132 -10.58 0.02 -9.01
CA ASP A 132 -9.71 1.18 -9.23
C ASP A 132 -8.97 1.03 -10.57
N PRO A 133 -9.55 1.55 -11.67
CA PRO A 133 -8.94 1.43 -13.00
C PRO A 133 -7.66 2.26 -13.15
N TRP A 134 -7.41 3.23 -12.25
CA TRP A 134 -6.24 4.11 -12.30
C TRP A 134 -5.04 3.58 -11.52
N LEU A 135 -5.22 2.53 -10.74
CA LEU A 135 -4.15 1.92 -9.93
C LEU A 135 -2.88 1.60 -10.74
N PRO A 136 -2.93 1.06 -11.97
CA PRO A 136 -1.72 0.84 -12.77
C PRO A 136 -0.96 2.13 -13.10
N VAL A 137 -1.67 3.25 -13.32
CA VAL A 137 -1.05 4.56 -13.58
C VAL A 137 -0.34 5.07 -12.33
N VAL A 138 -0.93 4.90 -11.15
CA VAL A 138 -0.30 5.23 -9.86
C VAL A 138 0.98 4.40 -9.66
N PHE A 139 0.94 3.09 -9.89
CA PHE A 139 2.12 2.22 -9.80
C PHE A 139 3.22 2.62 -10.79
N LEU A 140 2.87 2.97 -12.01
CA LEU A 140 3.84 3.49 -12.99
C LEU A 140 4.47 4.78 -12.47
N GLY A 141 3.68 5.71 -11.97
CA GLY A 141 4.16 6.98 -11.40
C GLY A 141 5.10 6.76 -10.21
N MET A 142 4.75 5.87 -9.28
CA MET A 142 5.58 5.50 -8.13
C MET A 142 6.91 4.85 -8.58
N THR A 143 6.87 3.97 -9.57
CA THR A 143 8.06 3.31 -10.12
C THR A 143 9.01 4.33 -10.75
N LEU A 144 8.50 5.25 -11.56
CA LEU A 144 9.29 6.31 -12.17
C LEU A 144 9.90 7.24 -11.11
N LEU A 145 9.13 7.58 -10.08
CA LEU A 145 9.59 8.40 -8.96
C LEU A 145 10.73 7.70 -8.21
N ALA A 146 10.59 6.42 -7.90
CA ALA A 146 11.61 5.63 -7.23
C ALA A 146 12.90 5.53 -8.06
N LEU A 147 12.79 5.17 -9.35
CA LEU A 147 13.93 5.11 -10.28
C LEU A 147 14.62 6.46 -10.43
N GLY A 148 13.84 7.54 -10.59
CA GLY A 148 14.36 8.90 -10.67
C GLY A 148 15.13 9.30 -9.42
N SER A 149 14.62 8.96 -8.24
CA SER A 149 15.27 9.23 -6.95
C SER A 149 16.59 8.47 -6.81
N VAL A 150 16.62 7.20 -7.19
CA VAL A 150 17.84 6.38 -7.22
C VAL A 150 18.88 7.01 -8.14
N LEU A 151 18.52 7.38 -9.37
CA LEU A 151 19.43 8.02 -10.31
C LEU A 151 19.97 9.37 -9.82
N LEU A 152 19.14 10.16 -9.11
CA LEU A 152 19.58 11.42 -8.53
C LEU A 152 20.54 11.19 -7.35
N LEU A 153 20.33 10.16 -6.56
CA LEU A 153 21.18 9.80 -5.42
C LEU A 153 22.57 9.37 -5.88
N PHE A 154 22.63 8.45 -6.86
CA PHE A 154 23.90 7.94 -7.40
C PHE A 154 24.62 8.91 -8.35
N GLY A 155 23.92 9.84 -8.94
CA GLY A 155 24.47 10.81 -9.88
C GLY A 155 25.30 11.94 -9.28
N ARG A 156 25.51 12.00 -7.95
CA ARG A 156 26.26 13.08 -7.27
C ARG A 156 27.46 12.54 -6.49
N TRP A 157 28.59 13.23 -6.61
CA TRP A 157 29.85 12.93 -5.91
C TRP A 157 29.70 12.81 -4.38
N LYS A 158 28.71 13.47 -3.78
CA LYS A 158 28.41 13.42 -2.35
C LYS A 158 27.81 12.09 -1.87
N ALA A 159 27.41 11.21 -2.79
CA ALA A 159 26.88 9.89 -2.46
C ALA A 159 27.82 9.04 -1.60
N ARG A 160 29.16 9.24 -1.71
CA ARG A 160 30.16 8.56 -0.88
C ARG A 160 29.96 8.74 0.62
N PHE A 161 29.42 9.90 1.04
CA PHE A 161 29.16 10.19 2.46
C PHE A 161 27.67 9.97 2.81
N VAL A 162 26.77 10.32 1.91
CA VAL A 162 25.32 10.19 2.14
C VAL A 162 24.92 8.73 2.31
N ILE A 163 25.40 7.84 1.44
CA ILE A 163 25.01 6.41 1.48
C ILE A 163 25.43 5.75 2.81
N PRO A 164 26.71 5.77 3.25
CA PRO A 164 27.08 5.08 4.47
C PRO A 164 26.47 5.71 5.73
N VAL A 165 26.30 7.04 5.79
CA VAL A 165 25.62 7.68 6.92
C VAL A 165 24.15 7.33 6.96
N THR A 166 23.45 7.32 5.80
CA THR A 166 22.07 6.90 5.73
C THR A 166 21.90 5.44 6.15
N LEU A 167 22.77 4.55 5.69
CA LEU A 167 22.77 3.15 6.09
C LEU A 167 22.97 2.98 7.60
N LEU A 168 23.93 3.68 8.18
CA LEU A 168 24.16 3.65 9.61
C LEU A 168 22.93 4.12 10.40
N LEU A 169 22.35 5.27 10.04
CA LEU A 169 21.13 5.79 10.67
C LEU A 169 19.97 4.83 10.50
N THR A 170 19.80 4.24 9.31
CA THR A 170 18.74 3.24 9.05
C THR A 170 18.89 2.04 9.96
N ILE A 171 20.12 1.51 10.12
CA ILE A 171 20.39 0.38 11.02
C ILE A 171 20.03 0.75 12.45
N VAL A 172 20.47 1.91 12.94
CA VAL A 172 20.21 2.37 14.31
C VAL A 172 18.69 2.54 14.54
N PHE A 173 17.97 3.24 13.65
CA PHE A 173 16.53 3.42 13.76
C PHE A 173 15.78 2.10 13.68
N THR A 174 16.19 1.20 12.78
CA THR A 174 15.56 -0.12 12.66
C THR A 174 15.75 -0.93 13.95
N MET A 175 16.96 -0.95 14.50
CA MET A 175 17.24 -1.64 15.77
C MET A 175 16.40 -1.09 16.91
N LEU A 176 16.33 0.24 17.07
CA LEU A 176 15.54 0.88 18.12
C LEU A 176 14.04 0.63 17.98
N THR A 177 13.54 0.52 16.75
CA THR A 177 12.12 0.31 16.49
C THR A 177 11.75 -1.17 16.63
N VAL A 178 12.51 -2.08 16.03
CA VAL A 178 12.25 -3.52 16.05
C VAL A 178 12.35 -4.09 17.47
N ALA A 179 13.28 -3.57 18.29
CA ALA A 179 13.42 -3.99 19.69
C ALA A 179 12.15 -3.73 20.54
N LYS A 180 11.25 -2.82 20.10
CA LYS A 180 10.00 -2.50 20.79
C LYS A 180 8.78 -3.22 20.22
N ILE A 181 8.90 -3.87 19.06
CA ILE A 181 7.78 -4.53 18.39
C ILE A 181 7.70 -5.98 18.86
N ASN A 182 6.56 -6.36 19.45
CA ASN A 182 6.26 -7.76 19.71
C ASN A 182 5.63 -8.39 18.46
N PHE A 183 6.45 -9.02 17.63
CA PHE A 183 5.99 -9.68 16.41
C PHE A 183 5.09 -10.89 16.68
N GLY A 184 5.12 -11.44 17.91
CA GLY A 184 4.30 -12.59 18.30
C GLY A 184 2.81 -12.28 18.48
N THR A 185 2.46 -10.99 18.69
CA THR A 185 1.09 -10.56 18.99
C THR A 185 0.59 -9.45 18.07
N LEU A 186 1.15 -9.36 16.86
CA LEU A 186 0.71 -8.37 15.88
C LEU A 186 -0.72 -8.63 15.43
N MET A 187 -1.53 -7.56 15.40
CA MET A 187 -2.88 -7.59 14.81
C MET A 187 -2.84 -8.08 13.36
N PRO A 188 -3.89 -8.79 12.88
CA PRO A 188 -3.94 -9.34 11.52
C PRO A 188 -3.58 -8.32 10.43
N ALA A 189 -4.06 -7.09 10.55
CA ALA A 189 -3.79 -6.00 9.59
C ALA A 189 -2.29 -5.64 9.46
N LEU A 190 -1.50 -5.80 10.52
CA LEU A 190 -0.06 -5.54 10.54
C LEU A 190 0.77 -6.78 10.16
N ARG A 191 0.13 -7.93 10.01
CA ARG A 191 0.78 -9.21 9.70
C ARG A 191 0.87 -9.47 8.20
N SER A 192 1.26 -8.46 7.45
CA SER A 192 1.55 -8.55 6.02
C SER A 192 3.03 -8.80 5.78
N TRP A 193 3.37 -9.61 4.76
CA TRP A 193 4.75 -9.72 4.29
C TRP A 193 5.33 -8.37 3.85
N TRP A 194 4.48 -7.41 3.47
CA TRP A 194 4.84 -6.03 3.17
C TRP A 194 5.19 -5.20 4.41
N PHE A 195 4.83 -5.63 5.62
CA PHE A 195 5.08 -4.86 6.85
C PHE A 195 6.57 -4.57 7.06
N VAL A 196 7.41 -5.59 6.96
CA VAL A 196 8.86 -5.44 7.15
C VAL A 196 9.50 -4.56 6.06
N PRO A 197 9.26 -4.78 4.74
CA PRO A 197 9.71 -3.86 3.71
C PRO A 197 9.23 -2.42 3.89
N HIS A 198 7.98 -2.21 4.29
CA HIS A 198 7.43 -0.88 4.57
C HIS A 198 8.18 -0.18 5.69
N LEU A 199 8.35 -0.87 6.81
CA LEU A 199 9.10 -0.36 7.97
C LEU A 199 10.53 0.04 7.55
N PHE A 200 11.19 -0.78 6.75
CA PHE A 200 12.55 -0.52 6.27
C PHE A 200 12.61 0.72 5.38
N ILE A 201 11.67 0.88 4.45
CA ILE A 201 11.55 2.07 3.58
C ILE A 201 11.33 3.33 4.40
N TYR A 202 10.46 3.30 5.42
CA TYR A 202 10.25 4.45 6.31
C TYR A 202 11.52 4.80 7.10
N MET A 203 12.27 3.80 7.59
CA MET A 203 13.52 4.04 8.30
C MET A 203 14.56 4.71 7.40
N ILE A 204 14.66 4.29 6.13
CA ILE A 204 15.52 4.96 5.13
C ILE A 204 15.05 6.40 4.90
N ALA A 205 13.76 6.62 4.71
CA ALA A 205 13.21 7.95 4.46
C ALA A 205 13.48 8.90 5.63
N TYR A 206 13.22 8.48 6.87
CA TYR A 206 13.50 9.30 8.06
C TYR A 206 14.98 9.56 8.25
N SER A 207 15.85 8.59 7.95
CA SER A 207 17.30 8.76 8.00
C SER A 207 17.79 9.81 6.99
N LEU A 208 17.26 9.81 5.78
CA LEU A 208 17.56 10.80 4.76
C LEU A 208 17.05 12.20 5.15
N MET A 209 15.85 12.29 5.72
CA MET A 209 15.31 13.56 6.23
C MET A 209 16.16 14.14 7.36
N ALA A 210 16.54 13.32 8.33
CA ALA A 210 17.40 13.73 9.45
C ALA A 210 18.76 14.23 8.94
N LEU A 211 19.37 13.50 8.00
CA LEU A 211 20.64 13.90 7.40
C LEU A 211 20.51 15.21 6.60
N ALA A 212 19.43 15.38 5.85
CA ALA A 212 19.16 16.61 5.10
C ALA A 212 19.04 17.83 6.04
N LEU A 213 18.34 17.66 7.16
CA LEU A 213 18.19 18.69 8.19
C LEU A 213 19.55 19.07 8.80
N VAL A 214 20.38 18.10 9.18
CA VAL A 214 21.70 18.34 9.74
C VAL A 214 22.60 19.10 8.74
N ILE A 215 22.60 18.68 7.47
CA ILE A 215 23.37 19.37 6.42
C ILE A 215 22.89 20.81 6.24
N TRP A 216 21.57 21.03 6.25
CA TRP A 216 20.98 22.38 6.11
C TRP A 216 21.38 23.28 7.28
N ILE A 217 21.29 22.80 8.53
CA ILE A 217 21.72 23.55 9.72
C ILE A 217 23.20 23.91 9.63
N ALA A 218 24.07 22.92 9.34
CA ALA A 218 25.51 23.15 9.23
C ALA A 218 25.85 24.17 8.12
N ALA A 219 25.17 24.10 7.00
CA ALA A 219 25.35 25.08 5.91
C ALA A 219 24.87 26.48 6.27
N SER A 220 23.79 26.59 7.07
CA SER A 220 23.25 27.86 7.54
C SER A 220 24.15 28.53 8.59
N LEU A 221 24.77 27.76 9.47
CA LEU A 221 25.73 28.26 10.48
C LEU A 221 27.04 28.74 9.84
N LYS A 222 27.47 28.12 8.73
CA LYS A 222 28.72 28.49 8.03
C LYS A 222 28.57 29.78 7.20
N LYS A 223 27.34 30.26 6.96
CA LYS A 223 27.06 31.51 6.24
C LYS A 223 26.93 32.74 7.13
N ARG A 224 26.94 32.55 8.45
CA ARG A 224 27.09 33.62 9.47
C ARG A 224 28.55 33.79 9.90
#